data_1223c5a07418bdd55184fccc83e4a9a2
#
_entry.id   1223c5a07418bdd55184fccc83e4a9a2
#
_cell.length_a   1.000
_cell.length_b   1.000
_cell.length_c   1.000
_cell.angle_alpha   90.00
_cell.angle_beta   90.00
_cell.angle_gamma   90.00
#
_symmetry.space_group_name_H-M   'P 1'
#
loop_
_entity.id
_entity.type
_entity.pdbx_description
1 polymer ?
#
loop_
_entity_poly.entity_id
_entity_poly.type
_entity_poly.pdbx_seq_one_letter_code
_entity_poly.pdbx_strand_id
1 'polypeptide(L)'
;KLYTSKVPNRAGKYRIYRTFNRNAQVAYAEFELVDEAGAKRLRKQMDAASWNGKTISSQNIYGSGMRGDSIFVNLINNSIHFQKLFRKEMLNYSAINYGAVRKPYPFTQRAYTDTLQISMKTEKPVYPIGTESVNVILTNKNLSQQNLFFGEYYFVARKQGDQWIPLYDNSLVDDIGILLKPNGDYQFKAKLYPLFNDNTSGQYRVYKEVKFDGTNKKWYMIAEFKIE
;
A
#
# COMPACT_ATOMS: atom_id res chain seq x y z
N LYS A 1 5.21 -18.04 -34.74
CA LYS A 1 4.80 -16.90 -35.58
C LYS A 1 3.49 -16.41 -35.02
N LEU A 2 3.45 -15.24 -34.42
CA LEU A 2 2.23 -14.53 -34.03
C LEU A 2 1.66 -13.93 -35.32
N TYR A 3 0.54 -14.46 -35.76
CA TYR A 3 -0.24 -13.82 -36.84
C TYR A 3 -0.92 -12.60 -36.23
N THR A 4 -0.43 -11.42 -36.50
CA THR A 4 -1.16 -10.18 -36.26
C THR A 4 -2.22 -10.04 -37.37
N SER A 5 -3.36 -10.72 -37.23
CA SER A 5 -4.55 -10.32 -37.98
C SER A 5 -4.98 -8.97 -37.40
N LYS A 6 -5.20 -7.98 -38.25
CA LYS A 6 -5.89 -6.74 -37.87
C LYS A 6 -7.32 -7.12 -37.45
N VAL A 7 -7.50 -7.47 -36.19
CA VAL A 7 -8.84 -7.62 -35.60
C VAL A 7 -9.44 -6.22 -35.60
N PRO A 8 -10.62 -6.00 -36.22
CA PRO A 8 -11.26 -4.69 -36.13
C PRO A 8 -11.50 -4.38 -34.65
N ASN A 9 -11.01 -3.25 -34.16
CA ASN A 9 -11.19 -2.75 -32.79
C ASN A 9 -12.65 -2.32 -32.55
N ARG A 10 -13.58 -3.25 -32.71
CA ARG A 10 -15.00 -3.00 -32.44
C ARG A 10 -15.34 -3.62 -31.08
N ALA A 11 -16.16 -2.92 -30.31
CA ALA A 11 -16.73 -3.46 -29.10
C ALA A 11 -17.48 -4.77 -29.41
N GLY A 12 -17.31 -5.79 -28.57
CA GLY A 12 -17.94 -7.09 -28.78
C GLY A 12 -17.30 -8.21 -27.96
N LYS A 13 -17.94 -9.38 -27.99
CA LYS A 13 -17.44 -10.60 -27.36
C LYS A 13 -16.61 -11.38 -28.34
N TYR A 14 -15.42 -11.78 -27.92
CA TYR A 14 -14.44 -12.49 -28.75
C TYR A 14 -14.00 -13.77 -28.07
N ARG A 15 -13.58 -14.74 -28.90
CA ARG A 15 -12.94 -15.96 -28.43
C ARG A 15 -11.60 -16.14 -29.11
N ILE A 16 -10.58 -16.45 -28.33
CA ILE A 16 -9.28 -16.90 -28.84
C ILE A 16 -9.25 -18.44 -28.70
N TYR A 17 -8.96 -19.13 -29.79
CA TYR A 17 -8.84 -20.57 -29.81
C TYR A 17 -7.37 -20.97 -29.91
N ARG A 18 -7.00 -22.03 -29.19
CA ARG A 18 -5.72 -22.71 -29.37
C ARG A 18 -5.98 -24.21 -29.50
N THR A 19 -5.52 -24.77 -30.61
CA THR A 19 -5.59 -26.21 -30.88
C THR A 19 -4.34 -26.88 -30.28
N PHE A 20 -4.53 -27.91 -29.47
CA PHE A 20 -3.49 -28.73 -28.90
C PHE A 20 -3.60 -30.14 -29.52
N ASN A 21 -2.50 -30.63 -30.09
CA ASN A 21 -2.33 -31.95 -30.69
C ASN A 21 -3.14 -32.23 -31.97
N ARG A 22 -2.71 -33.30 -32.69
CA ARG A 22 -3.34 -33.77 -33.93
C ARG A 22 -4.79 -34.30 -33.72
N ASN A 23 -5.23 -34.44 -32.47
CA ASN A 23 -6.57 -34.93 -32.11
C ASN A 23 -7.56 -33.82 -31.79
N ALA A 24 -7.35 -32.62 -32.32
CA ALA A 24 -8.32 -31.50 -32.29
C ALA A 24 -8.90 -31.12 -30.92
N GLN A 25 -8.15 -31.30 -29.85
CA GLN A 25 -8.51 -30.64 -28.59
C GLN A 25 -8.31 -29.15 -28.72
N VAL A 26 -9.40 -28.40 -28.55
CA VAL A 26 -9.41 -26.93 -28.67
C VAL A 26 -9.67 -26.34 -27.31
N ALA A 27 -8.72 -25.58 -26.79
CA ALA A 27 -8.97 -24.67 -25.68
C ALA A 27 -9.34 -23.28 -26.21
N TYR A 28 -10.25 -22.62 -25.56
CA TYR A 28 -10.58 -21.23 -25.88
C TYR A 28 -10.63 -20.37 -24.63
N ALA A 29 -10.36 -19.08 -24.85
CA ALA A 29 -10.58 -18.04 -23.84
C ALA A 29 -11.55 -17.01 -24.42
N GLU A 30 -12.53 -16.63 -23.63
CA GLU A 30 -13.48 -15.56 -23.98
C GLU A 30 -13.00 -14.25 -23.37
N PHE A 31 -13.15 -13.17 -24.13
CA PHE A 31 -12.91 -11.81 -23.64
C PHE A 31 -13.87 -10.84 -24.34
N GLU A 32 -14.13 -9.74 -23.70
CA GLU A 32 -14.96 -8.67 -24.22
C GLU A 32 -14.09 -7.44 -24.50
N LEU A 33 -14.21 -6.90 -25.71
CA LEU A 33 -13.73 -5.56 -26.03
C LEU A 33 -14.90 -4.61 -25.84
N VAL A 34 -14.69 -3.56 -25.06
CA VAL A 34 -15.65 -2.47 -24.92
C VAL A 34 -15.05 -1.19 -25.49
N ASP A 35 -15.92 -0.32 -25.98
CA ASP A 35 -15.53 1.03 -26.34
C ASP A 35 -15.35 1.91 -25.09
N GLU A 36 -14.95 3.16 -25.27
CA GLU A 36 -14.75 4.10 -24.17
C GLU A 36 -16.03 4.28 -23.33
N ALA A 37 -17.21 4.28 -23.93
CA ALA A 37 -18.48 4.39 -23.21
C ALA A 37 -18.75 3.15 -22.34
N GLY A 38 -18.43 1.96 -22.86
CA GLY A 38 -18.46 0.70 -22.12
C GLY A 38 -17.48 0.69 -20.95
N ALA A 39 -16.24 1.15 -21.16
CA ALA A 39 -15.25 1.26 -20.12
C ALA A 39 -15.68 2.26 -19.01
N LYS A 40 -16.30 3.38 -19.37
CA LYS A 40 -16.89 4.32 -18.40
C LYS A 40 -17.98 3.68 -17.53
N ARG A 41 -18.85 2.85 -18.12
CA ARG A 41 -19.88 2.10 -17.36
C ARG A 41 -19.24 1.10 -16.40
N LEU A 42 -18.27 0.32 -16.87
CA LEU A 42 -17.55 -0.66 -16.04
C LEU A 42 -16.82 0.02 -14.87
N ARG A 43 -16.19 1.17 -15.12
CA ARG A 43 -15.57 1.95 -14.06
C ARG A 43 -16.57 2.41 -13.01
N LYS A 44 -17.73 2.95 -13.40
CA LYS A 44 -18.77 3.34 -12.44
C LYS A 44 -19.24 2.16 -11.58
N GLN A 45 -19.36 0.97 -12.16
CA GLN A 45 -19.69 -0.25 -11.41
C GLN A 45 -18.60 -0.60 -10.39
N MET A 46 -17.34 -0.53 -10.81
CA MET A 46 -16.20 -0.75 -9.93
C MET A 46 -16.14 0.28 -8.79
N ASP A 47 -16.30 1.57 -9.10
CA ASP A 47 -16.30 2.63 -8.10
C ASP A 47 -17.43 2.42 -7.08
N ALA A 48 -18.64 2.09 -7.52
CA ALA A 48 -19.76 1.78 -6.63
C ALA A 48 -19.51 0.56 -5.73
N ALA A 49 -18.82 -0.47 -6.25
CA ALA A 49 -18.42 -1.65 -5.47
C ALA A 49 -17.30 -1.32 -4.48
N SER A 50 -16.35 -0.43 -4.86
CA SER A 50 -15.23 -0.03 -4.00
C SER A 50 -15.68 0.79 -2.77
N TRP A 51 -16.67 1.67 -2.93
CA TRP A 51 -17.22 2.47 -1.82
C TRP A 51 -17.85 1.63 -0.72
N ASN A 52 -18.28 0.41 -1.02
CA ASN A 52 -18.86 -0.49 -0.01
C ASN A 52 -17.84 -1.04 1.00
N GLY A 53 -16.53 -1.01 0.71
CA GLY A 53 -15.46 -1.43 1.61
C GLY A 53 -15.53 -2.89 2.11
N LYS A 54 -16.44 -3.72 1.53
CA LYS A 54 -16.78 -5.06 2.06
C LYS A 54 -15.85 -6.17 1.60
N THR A 55 -15.13 -5.96 0.50
CA THR A 55 -14.22 -6.99 -0.05
C THR A 55 -12.75 -6.60 0.21
N ILE A 56 -11.87 -7.60 0.22
CA ILE A 56 -10.43 -7.36 0.33
C ILE A 56 -9.96 -6.51 -0.85
N SER A 57 -10.47 -6.77 -2.05
CA SER A 57 -10.12 -6.00 -3.25
C SER A 57 -10.54 -4.55 -3.14
N SER A 58 -11.72 -4.23 -2.58
CA SER A 58 -12.17 -2.85 -2.40
C SER A 58 -11.27 -2.08 -1.44
N GLN A 59 -10.80 -2.73 -0.37
CA GLN A 59 -9.87 -2.14 0.60
C GLN A 59 -8.44 -1.98 0.04
N ASN A 60 -8.09 -2.77 -0.99
CA ASN A 60 -6.78 -2.73 -1.65
C ASN A 60 -6.67 -1.67 -2.76
N ILE A 61 -7.77 -0.98 -3.11
CA ILE A 61 -7.75 0.09 -4.11
C ILE A 61 -7.24 1.37 -3.46
N TYR A 62 -6.12 1.89 -3.98
CA TYR A 62 -5.61 3.21 -3.60
C TYR A 62 -6.17 4.32 -4.49
N GLY A 63 -6.42 4.02 -5.74
CA GLY A 63 -7.01 4.95 -6.70
C GLY A 63 -7.28 4.30 -8.04
N SER A 64 -8.14 4.94 -8.83
CA SER A 64 -8.48 4.47 -10.16
C SER A 64 -8.59 5.63 -11.15
N GLY A 65 -8.42 5.32 -12.43
CA GLY A 65 -8.50 6.28 -13.52
C GLY A 65 -8.90 5.61 -14.82
N MET A 66 -9.03 6.44 -15.87
CA MET A 66 -9.29 5.96 -17.22
C MET A 66 -8.38 6.66 -18.22
N ARG A 67 -8.03 5.94 -19.29
CA ARG A 67 -7.42 6.50 -20.48
C ARG A 67 -7.96 5.75 -21.70
N GLY A 68 -8.83 6.41 -22.48
CA GLY A 68 -9.57 5.76 -23.56
C GLY A 68 -10.45 4.63 -23.01
N ASP A 69 -10.31 3.44 -23.59
CA ASP A 69 -11.01 2.21 -23.20
C ASP A 69 -10.36 1.44 -22.03
N SER A 70 -9.22 1.91 -21.55
CA SER A 70 -8.46 1.24 -20.49
C SER A 70 -8.77 1.82 -19.11
N ILE A 71 -8.94 0.94 -18.12
CA ILE A 71 -9.11 1.29 -16.71
C ILE A 71 -7.77 1.10 -15.98
N PHE A 72 -7.32 2.13 -15.28
CA PHE A 72 -6.13 2.06 -14.43
C PHE A 72 -6.58 1.88 -12.98
N VAL A 73 -5.98 0.91 -12.30
CA VAL A 73 -6.24 0.66 -10.88
C VAL A 73 -4.91 0.58 -10.14
N ASN A 74 -4.69 1.50 -9.23
CA ASN A 74 -3.54 1.45 -8.34
C ASN A 74 -3.93 0.65 -7.10
N LEU A 75 -3.24 -0.47 -6.88
CA LEU A 75 -3.43 -1.32 -5.72
C LEU A 75 -2.36 -1.03 -4.66
N ILE A 76 -2.73 -1.12 -3.38
CA ILE A 76 -1.80 -1.04 -2.25
C ILE A 76 -0.82 -2.20 -2.36
N ASN A 77 -1.30 -3.43 -2.38
CA ASN A 77 -0.52 -4.61 -2.72
C ASN A 77 -0.87 -5.06 -4.15
N ASN A 78 0.06 -4.85 -5.08
CA ASN A 78 -0.12 -5.16 -6.50
C ASN A 78 0.47 -6.53 -6.91
N SER A 79 0.55 -7.51 -6.00
CA SER A 79 0.97 -8.86 -6.36
C SER A 79 -0.03 -9.54 -7.30
N ILE A 80 0.44 -10.56 -8.03
CA ILE A 80 -0.42 -11.34 -8.95
C ILE A 80 -1.62 -11.94 -8.22
N HIS A 81 -1.46 -12.31 -6.95
CA HIS A 81 -2.55 -12.81 -6.11
C HIS A 81 -3.67 -11.76 -5.99
N PHE A 82 -3.34 -10.53 -5.60
CA PHE A 82 -4.33 -9.46 -5.44
C PHE A 82 -4.93 -8.98 -6.76
N GLN A 83 -4.18 -9.00 -7.86
CA GLN A 83 -4.74 -8.72 -9.20
C GLN A 83 -5.78 -9.77 -9.60
N LYS A 84 -5.53 -11.06 -9.34
CA LYS A 84 -6.50 -12.14 -9.59
C LYS A 84 -7.73 -12.00 -8.69
N LEU A 85 -7.54 -11.67 -7.41
CA LEU A 85 -8.62 -11.45 -6.46
C LEU A 85 -9.49 -10.27 -6.91
N PHE A 86 -8.86 -9.16 -7.34
CA PHE A 86 -9.56 -8.00 -7.88
C PHE A 86 -10.44 -8.37 -9.08
N ARG A 87 -9.92 -9.14 -10.03
CA ARG A 87 -10.72 -9.61 -11.18
C ARG A 87 -11.92 -10.44 -10.76
N LYS A 88 -11.77 -11.25 -9.72
CA LYS A 88 -12.85 -12.10 -9.20
C LYS A 88 -13.92 -11.28 -8.45
N GLU A 89 -13.53 -10.34 -7.63
CA GLU A 89 -14.41 -9.66 -6.69
C GLU A 89 -14.98 -8.34 -7.22
N MET A 90 -14.24 -7.64 -8.06
CA MET A 90 -14.57 -6.28 -8.47
C MET A 90 -14.95 -6.17 -9.95
N LEU A 91 -14.03 -6.51 -10.83
CA LEU A 91 -14.23 -6.32 -12.26
C LEU A 91 -13.31 -7.23 -13.08
N ASN A 92 -13.89 -8.15 -13.84
CA ASN A 92 -13.16 -8.98 -14.82
C ASN A 92 -13.16 -8.31 -16.20
N TYR A 93 -12.27 -7.36 -16.40
CA TYR A 93 -12.11 -6.67 -17.66
C TYR A 93 -10.67 -6.79 -18.18
N SER A 94 -10.49 -7.10 -19.48
CA SER A 94 -9.18 -7.38 -20.06
C SER A 94 -8.24 -6.16 -20.10
N ALA A 95 -8.78 -4.97 -20.36
CA ALA A 95 -8.00 -3.73 -20.44
C ALA A 95 -7.85 -3.00 -19.10
N ILE A 96 -7.73 -3.77 -18.00
CA ILE A 96 -7.30 -3.23 -16.70
C ILE A 96 -5.78 -3.20 -16.65
N ASN A 97 -5.24 -2.00 -16.41
CA ASN A 97 -3.83 -1.79 -16.10
C ASN A 97 -3.66 -1.61 -14.60
N TYR A 98 -2.88 -2.50 -13.99
CA TYR A 98 -2.61 -2.44 -12.57
C TYR A 98 -1.33 -1.64 -12.29
N GLY A 99 -1.44 -0.62 -11.46
CA GLY A 99 -0.33 0.12 -10.86
C GLY A 99 -0.11 -0.27 -9.42
N ALA A 100 1.07 0.03 -8.88
CA ALA A 100 1.39 -0.05 -7.46
C ALA A 100 1.62 1.35 -6.92
N VAL A 101 1.13 1.59 -5.70
CA VAL A 101 1.35 2.88 -5.01
C VAL A 101 2.81 3.03 -4.66
N ARG A 102 3.39 2.00 -4.07
CA ARG A 102 4.82 1.87 -3.79
C ARG A 102 5.25 0.41 -3.86
N LYS A 103 6.49 0.19 -4.31
CA LYS A 103 7.18 -1.07 -4.02
C LYS A 103 7.95 -0.87 -2.72
N PRO A 104 7.85 -1.77 -1.74
CA PRO A 104 8.70 -1.71 -0.58
C PRO A 104 10.17 -1.88 -1.00
N TYR A 105 11.00 -0.88 -0.69
CA TYR A 105 12.47 -0.96 -0.85
C TYR A 105 13.12 -1.05 0.51
N PRO A 106 14.31 -1.63 0.61
CA PRO A 106 15.08 -1.55 1.84
C PRO A 106 15.26 -0.11 2.28
N PHE A 107 14.95 0.16 3.54
CA PHE A 107 15.13 1.49 4.11
C PHE A 107 16.57 1.62 4.63
N THR A 108 17.33 2.54 4.04
CA THR A 108 18.77 2.69 4.29
C THR A 108 19.14 3.88 5.17
N GLN A 109 18.20 4.77 5.50
CA GLN A 109 18.49 5.93 6.32
C GLN A 109 18.81 5.52 7.77
N ARG A 110 19.80 6.15 8.35
CA ARG A 110 20.19 5.92 9.74
C ARG A 110 19.07 6.35 10.68
N ALA A 111 18.78 5.50 11.63
CA ALA A 111 17.97 5.84 12.75
C ALA A 111 18.64 6.94 13.58
N TYR A 112 17.83 7.79 14.17
CA TYR A 112 18.29 8.73 15.16
C TYR A 112 18.85 7.98 16.37
N THR A 113 20.07 8.35 16.79
CA THR A 113 20.63 7.91 18.07
C THR A 113 20.31 8.98 19.10
N ASP A 114 19.69 8.59 20.20
CA ASP A 114 19.17 9.54 21.21
C ASP A 114 20.29 10.29 21.92
N THR A 115 20.72 11.41 21.34
CA THR A 115 21.63 12.38 21.96
C THR A 115 20.90 13.64 22.45
N LEU A 116 19.60 13.78 22.15
CA LEU A 116 18.82 14.99 22.39
C LEU A 116 17.67 14.78 23.38
N GLN A 117 17.57 13.62 24.01
CA GLN A 117 16.48 13.23 24.90
C GLN A 117 15.09 13.29 24.24
N ILE A 118 15.04 12.90 23.00
CA ILE A 118 13.80 12.65 22.24
C ILE A 118 13.71 11.15 22.03
N SER A 119 12.61 10.54 22.43
CA SER A 119 12.43 9.10 22.31
C SER A 119 11.12 8.74 21.63
N MET A 120 11.09 7.62 20.94
CA MET A 120 9.87 7.02 20.41
C MET A 120 9.83 5.54 20.78
N LYS A 121 8.72 5.08 21.31
CA LYS A 121 8.54 3.68 21.74
C LYS A 121 7.11 3.20 21.49
N THR A 122 6.95 1.91 21.33
CA THR A 122 5.64 1.26 21.35
C THR A 122 5.18 1.04 22.80
N GLU A 123 3.86 0.97 23.00
CA GLU A 123 3.25 0.70 24.32
C GLU A 123 3.74 -0.65 24.90
N LYS A 124 3.88 -1.66 24.03
CA LYS A 124 4.38 -3.00 24.39
C LYS A 124 5.56 -3.37 23.52
N PRO A 125 6.52 -4.15 24.04
CA PRO A 125 7.65 -4.62 23.24
C PRO A 125 7.29 -5.79 22.31
N VAL A 126 6.19 -6.52 22.59
CA VAL A 126 5.75 -7.71 21.85
C VAL A 126 4.25 -7.66 21.64
N TYR A 127 3.82 -8.06 20.45
CA TYR A 127 2.42 -8.14 20.03
C TYR A 127 2.13 -9.49 19.36
N PRO A 128 0.89 -10.01 19.46
CA PRO A 128 0.53 -11.27 18.81
C PRO A 128 0.43 -11.14 17.28
N ILE A 129 0.60 -12.28 16.59
CA ILE A 129 0.31 -12.39 15.15
C ILE A 129 -1.14 -11.97 14.88
N GLY A 130 -1.36 -11.22 13.80
CA GLY A 130 -2.67 -10.67 13.45
C GLY A 130 -2.96 -9.30 14.07
N THR A 131 -2.05 -8.74 14.87
CA THR A 131 -2.17 -7.36 15.36
C THR A 131 -2.40 -6.39 14.21
N GLU A 132 -3.46 -5.59 14.28
CA GLU A 132 -3.81 -4.63 13.24
C GLU A 132 -3.09 -3.29 13.38
N SER A 133 -2.75 -2.92 14.62
CA SER A 133 -2.06 -1.66 14.92
C SER A 133 -1.30 -1.73 16.25
N VAL A 134 -0.29 -0.89 16.39
CA VAL A 134 0.48 -0.71 17.63
C VAL A 134 0.39 0.75 18.09
N ASN A 135 0.22 0.97 19.40
CA ASN A 135 0.27 2.31 19.96
C ASN A 135 1.73 2.75 20.08
N VAL A 136 2.02 3.96 19.63
CA VAL A 136 3.36 4.56 19.64
C VAL A 136 3.32 5.87 20.38
N ILE A 137 4.33 6.11 21.21
CA ILE A 137 4.51 7.34 21.99
C ILE A 137 5.82 7.99 21.57
N LEU A 138 5.73 9.22 21.09
CA LEU A 138 6.87 10.10 20.82
C LEU A 138 6.96 11.10 21.96
N THR A 139 8.09 11.14 22.64
CA THR A 139 8.34 12.00 23.82
C THR A 139 9.43 13.02 23.49
N ASN A 140 9.16 14.28 23.77
CA ASN A 140 10.12 15.38 23.59
C ASN A 140 10.65 15.87 24.95
N LYS A 141 11.77 15.34 25.42
CA LYS A 141 12.47 15.80 26.63
C LYS A 141 13.76 16.54 26.32
N ASN A 142 13.84 17.18 25.16
CA ASN A 142 15.08 17.85 24.78
C ASN A 142 15.44 18.99 25.73
N LEU A 143 16.73 19.05 26.08
CA LEU A 143 17.27 20.04 27.01
C LEU A 143 17.29 21.46 26.45
N SER A 144 17.28 21.61 25.12
CA SER A 144 17.28 22.90 24.44
C SER A 144 15.93 23.60 24.44
N GLN A 145 14.91 22.98 25.04
CA GLN A 145 13.53 23.49 25.13
C GLN A 145 12.91 23.86 23.77
N GLN A 146 13.31 23.14 22.70
CA GLN A 146 12.80 23.38 21.35
C GLN A 146 11.57 22.49 21.08
N ASN A 147 10.62 23.05 20.37
CA ASN A 147 9.48 22.28 19.85
C ASN A 147 9.95 21.31 18.76
N LEU A 148 9.34 20.12 18.71
CA LEU A 148 9.43 19.23 17.55
C LEU A 148 8.29 19.56 16.58
N PHE A 149 8.61 19.53 15.29
CA PHE A 149 7.65 19.67 14.21
C PHE A 149 7.68 18.42 13.33
N PHE A 150 6.52 17.86 13.01
CA PHE A 150 6.35 16.68 12.15
C PHE A 150 4.95 16.62 11.55
N GLY A 151 4.77 15.84 10.48
CA GLY A 151 3.45 15.52 9.91
C GLY A 151 2.84 14.26 10.55
N GLU A 152 1.62 13.89 10.14
CA GLU A 152 0.99 12.65 10.60
C GLU A 152 1.66 11.40 10.03
N TYR A 153 2.35 11.50 8.90
CA TYR A 153 2.96 10.38 8.20
C TYR A 153 3.95 9.60 9.08
N TYR A 154 3.84 8.29 9.02
CA TYR A 154 4.78 7.29 9.54
C TYR A 154 4.81 6.11 8.56
N PHE A 155 5.78 5.24 8.70
CA PHE A 155 5.72 3.93 8.06
C PHE A 155 6.26 2.85 8.99
N VAL A 156 5.85 1.61 8.73
CA VAL A 156 6.32 0.44 9.47
C VAL A 156 7.20 -0.39 8.55
N ALA A 157 8.31 -0.92 9.07
CA ALA A 157 9.17 -1.83 8.34
C ALA A 157 9.39 -3.12 9.15
N ARG A 158 9.57 -4.23 8.44
CA ARG A 158 9.92 -5.53 8.99
C ARG A 158 11.37 -5.83 8.69
N LYS A 159 12.08 -6.45 9.64
CA LYS A 159 13.44 -6.93 9.44
C LYS A 159 13.45 -8.20 8.57
N GLN A 160 14.23 -8.18 7.50
CA GLN A 160 14.49 -9.34 6.62
C GLN A 160 16.00 -9.45 6.42
N GLY A 161 16.63 -10.43 7.06
CA GLY A 161 18.10 -10.48 7.17
C GLY A 161 18.60 -9.22 7.87
N ASP A 162 19.52 -8.49 7.24
CA ASP A 162 20.07 -7.23 7.78
C ASP A 162 19.34 -5.98 7.31
N GLN A 163 18.26 -6.13 6.54
CA GLN A 163 17.53 -5.01 5.95
C GLN A 163 16.19 -4.79 6.62
N TRP A 164 15.73 -3.52 6.60
CA TRP A 164 14.40 -3.10 7.01
C TRP A 164 13.56 -2.83 5.78
N ILE A 165 12.56 -3.69 5.54
CA ILE A 165 11.67 -3.61 4.39
C ILE A 165 10.35 -2.97 4.82
N PRO A 166 10.00 -1.78 4.30
CA PRO A 166 8.72 -1.16 4.60
C PRO A 166 7.55 -2.06 4.22
N LEU A 167 6.55 -2.10 5.10
CA LEU A 167 5.27 -2.75 4.82
C LEU A 167 4.49 -1.95 3.77
N TYR A 168 3.57 -2.63 3.10
CA TYR A 168 2.55 -1.95 2.32
C TYR A 168 1.65 -1.15 3.24
N ASP A 169 1.42 0.11 2.92
CA ASP A 169 0.56 0.99 3.69
C ASP A 169 -0.48 1.69 2.80
N ASN A 170 -1.57 2.10 3.41
CA ASN A 170 -2.57 2.98 2.82
C ASN A 170 -2.49 4.34 3.52
N SER A 171 -1.32 4.93 3.54
CA SER A 171 -1.08 6.20 4.22
C SER A 171 -1.55 7.40 3.38
N LEU A 172 -2.86 7.48 3.19
CA LEU A 172 -3.51 8.76 2.96
C LEU A 172 -3.51 9.47 4.32
N VAL A 173 -2.61 10.40 4.50
CA VAL A 173 -2.55 11.27 5.67
C VAL A 173 -2.78 12.70 5.21
N ASP A 174 -3.48 13.46 6.00
CA ASP A 174 -3.63 14.88 5.77
C ASP A 174 -2.26 15.59 5.93
N ASP A 175 -2.03 16.63 5.16
CA ASP A 175 -0.81 17.44 5.26
C ASP A 175 -0.89 18.41 6.45
N ILE A 176 -1.04 17.82 7.65
CA ILE A 176 -1.16 18.55 8.91
C ILE A 176 0.21 18.58 9.59
N GLY A 177 0.68 19.80 9.91
CA GLY A 177 1.85 19.99 10.76
C GLY A 177 1.49 19.90 12.24
N ILE A 178 2.21 19.07 12.99
CA ILE A 178 2.05 18.89 14.44
C ILE A 178 3.24 19.50 15.14
N LEU A 179 2.97 20.31 16.17
CA LEU A 179 3.97 20.93 17.02
C LEU A 179 3.93 20.27 18.40
N LEU A 180 5.01 19.57 18.79
CA LEU A 180 5.16 18.95 20.10
C LEU A 180 6.10 19.77 20.97
N LYS A 181 5.53 20.37 22.03
CA LYS A 181 6.28 21.19 22.99
C LYS A 181 7.30 20.37 23.79
N PRO A 182 8.32 21.00 24.35
CA PRO A 182 9.20 20.36 25.33
C PRO A 182 8.41 19.75 26.49
N ASN A 183 8.87 18.61 26.98
CA ASN A 183 8.23 17.77 28.00
C ASN A 183 6.82 17.25 27.64
N GLY A 184 6.44 17.33 26.35
CA GLY A 184 5.19 16.77 25.84
C GLY A 184 5.35 15.38 25.27
N ASP A 185 4.23 14.67 25.20
CA ASP A 185 4.06 13.37 24.54
C ASP A 185 3.06 13.50 23.40
N TYR A 186 3.33 12.78 22.30
CA TYR A 186 2.41 12.60 21.19
C TYR A 186 2.16 11.11 20.98
N GLN A 187 0.90 10.71 20.98
CA GLN A 187 0.49 9.32 20.80
C GLN A 187 -0.23 9.13 19.50
N PHE A 188 0.09 8.03 18.80
CA PHE A 188 -0.58 7.64 17.57
C PHE A 188 -0.63 6.11 17.42
N LYS A 189 -1.55 5.65 16.56
CA LYS A 189 -1.66 4.23 16.20
C LYS A 189 -0.97 3.96 14.87
N ALA A 190 0.07 3.15 14.88
CA ALA A 190 0.72 2.67 13.67
C ALA A 190 0.01 1.40 13.16
N LYS A 191 -0.68 1.52 12.02
CA LYS A 191 -1.41 0.42 11.37
C LYS A 191 -0.44 -0.53 10.69
N LEU A 192 -0.67 -1.84 10.80
CA LEU A 192 0.17 -2.89 10.24
C LEU A 192 -0.42 -3.51 8.96
N TYR A 193 -1.70 -3.24 8.68
CA TYR A 193 -2.42 -3.71 7.49
C TYR A 193 -2.25 -5.22 7.22
N PRO A 194 -2.66 -6.11 8.13
CA PRO A 194 -2.45 -7.56 8.00
C PRO A 194 -3.12 -8.16 6.75
N LEU A 195 -4.13 -7.49 6.19
CA LEU A 195 -4.75 -7.91 4.91
C LEU A 195 -3.80 -7.81 3.71
N PHE A 196 -2.82 -6.90 3.75
CA PHE A 196 -1.91 -6.65 2.63
C PHE A 196 -0.48 -7.07 2.91
N ASN A 197 -0.17 -7.35 4.17
CA ASN A 197 1.15 -7.72 4.63
C ASN A 197 1.09 -9.07 5.35
N ASP A 198 2.01 -9.95 5.03
CA ASP A 198 2.28 -11.15 5.82
C ASP A 198 2.99 -10.74 7.12
N ASN A 199 2.21 -10.31 8.11
CA ASN A 199 2.74 -9.92 9.41
C ASN A 199 3.09 -11.18 10.23
N THR A 200 4.14 -11.87 9.82
CA THR A 200 4.64 -13.06 10.50
C THR A 200 5.52 -12.66 11.68
N SER A 201 5.82 -13.62 12.55
CA SER A 201 6.77 -13.47 13.66
C SER A 201 8.09 -12.81 13.20
N GLY A 202 8.61 -11.89 14.00
CA GLY A 202 9.85 -11.17 13.69
C GLY A 202 9.96 -9.79 14.32
N GLN A 203 11.01 -9.07 13.94
CA GLN A 203 11.28 -7.71 14.41
C GLN A 203 10.69 -6.67 13.47
N TYR A 204 10.12 -5.62 14.05
CA TYR A 204 9.47 -4.52 13.35
C TYR A 204 9.93 -3.18 13.89
N ARG A 205 9.86 -2.15 13.05
CA ARG A 205 10.12 -0.76 13.40
C ARG A 205 9.03 0.15 12.87
N VAL A 206 8.60 1.09 13.69
CA VAL A 206 7.87 2.27 13.24
C VAL A 206 8.88 3.39 13.03
N TYR A 207 8.79 4.06 11.90
CA TYR A 207 9.60 5.22 11.55
C TYR A 207 8.72 6.47 11.46
N LYS A 208 9.19 7.56 12.05
CA LYS A 208 8.53 8.86 11.97
C LYS A 208 9.55 9.96 11.73
N GLU A 209 9.37 10.70 10.64
CA GLU A 209 10.22 11.85 10.35
C GLU A 209 9.87 13.00 11.29
N VAL A 210 10.88 13.61 11.90
CA VAL A 210 10.75 14.77 12.78
C VAL A 210 11.86 15.79 12.48
N LYS A 211 11.63 17.04 12.89
CA LYS A 211 12.63 18.11 12.90
C LYS A 211 12.39 19.04 14.07
N PHE A 212 13.36 19.86 14.46
CA PHE A 212 13.07 20.99 15.32
C PHE A 212 12.30 22.07 14.56
N ASP A 213 11.38 22.71 15.23
CA ASP A 213 10.63 23.82 14.66
C ASP A 213 11.58 24.94 14.20
N GLY A 214 11.26 25.54 13.04
CA GLY A 214 12.11 26.55 12.41
C GLY A 214 13.38 26.02 11.74
N THR A 215 13.64 24.71 11.73
CA THR A 215 14.82 24.11 11.06
C THR A 215 14.45 23.24 9.87
N ASN A 216 15.40 23.05 8.95
CA ASN A 216 15.23 22.13 7.81
C ASN A 216 15.88 20.75 8.03
N LYS A 217 16.64 20.56 9.13
CA LYS A 217 17.31 19.30 9.42
C LYS A 217 16.30 18.29 9.94
N LYS A 218 16.05 17.26 9.15
CA LYS A 218 15.14 16.16 9.45
C LYS A 218 15.89 14.91 9.88
N TRP A 219 15.27 14.09 10.71
CA TRP A 219 15.74 12.75 11.07
C TRP A 219 14.56 11.81 11.31
N TYR A 220 14.86 10.52 11.42
CA TYR A 220 13.84 9.50 11.69
C TYR A 220 13.94 9.00 13.13
N MET A 221 12.86 9.19 13.87
CA MET A 221 12.65 8.49 15.14
C MET A 221 12.23 7.06 14.87
N ILE A 222 12.62 6.14 15.77
CA ILE A 222 12.34 4.70 15.65
C ILE A 222 11.69 4.20 16.93
N ALA A 223 10.64 3.38 16.77
CA ALA A 223 10.11 2.53 17.83
C ALA A 223 10.19 1.07 17.39
N GLU A 224 10.89 0.24 18.13
CA GLU A 224 11.05 -1.19 17.85
C GLU A 224 10.03 -2.02 18.63
N PHE A 225 9.56 -3.11 17.99
CA PHE A 225 8.70 -4.11 18.60
C PHE A 225 8.85 -5.46 17.91
N LYS A 226 8.29 -6.49 18.50
CA LYS A 226 8.21 -7.84 17.92
C LYS A 226 6.77 -8.26 17.70
N ILE A 227 6.57 -9.12 16.72
CA ILE A 227 5.35 -9.93 16.54
C ILE A 227 5.72 -11.39 16.81
N GLU A 228 4.98 -12.05 17.70
CA GLU A 228 5.16 -13.47 18.09
C GLU A 228 3.83 -14.19 18.22
#